data_9fdac35b584b76f4a93aec14bd805c54
#
_entry.id   9fdac35b584b76f4a93aec14bd805c54
#
_cell.length_a   1.000
_cell.length_b   1.000
_cell.length_c   1.000
_cell.angle_alpha   90.00
_cell.angle_beta   90.00
_cell.angle_gamma   90.00
#
_symmetry.space_group_name_H-M   'P 1'
#
loop_
_entity.id
_entity.type
_entity.pdbx_description
1 polymer ?
#
loop_
_entity_poly.entity_id
_entity_poly.type
_entity_poly.pdbx_seq_one_letter_code
_entity_poly.pdbx_strand_id
1 'polypeptide(L)'
;MTQFEIKDGVAIIPEGMTEIPFRAFINCEDLTTVIIPDSVTCIVNGAFYGCSSLTEIVIPSSVTSIGAGAFSHCSSLKNIVIPNSVTTIGYNAFGFCTSLTNIVIPNGVTSIGDRAFCCAPGRTLVIRNIRKLVTENEPTTVKNASSLTSVTLPESLTELGKDVFLGCEKLETIYVPTTKANFYREHLPETLHDKIVEFEPEQK
;
A
#
# COMPACT_ATOMS: atom_id res chain seq x y z
N MET A 1 9.90 24.29 4.18
CA MET A 1 10.58 24.41 2.87
C MET A 1 10.94 22.99 2.45
N THR A 2 10.57 22.62 1.23
CA THR A 2 10.92 21.33 0.66
C THR A 2 12.43 21.22 0.48
N GLN A 3 12.96 20.03 0.70
CA GLN A 3 14.39 19.75 0.52
C GLN A 3 14.78 19.65 -0.97
N PHE A 4 13.76 19.56 -1.84
CA PHE A 4 13.87 19.37 -3.29
C PHE A 4 13.10 20.45 -4.04
N GLU A 5 13.59 20.81 -5.20
CA GLU A 5 12.88 21.71 -6.11
C GLU A 5 11.68 20.99 -6.72
N ILE A 6 10.52 21.67 -6.71
CA ILE A 6 9.32 21.24 -7.42
C ILE A 6 9.10 22.22 -8.56
N LYS A 7 9.18 21.73 -9.78
CA LYS A 7 8.95 22.52 -10.98
C LYS A 7 7.79 21.95 -11.77
N ASP A 8 6.80 22.78 -12.05
CA ASP A 8 5.57 22.38 -12.77
C ASP A 8 4.90 21.13 -12.18
N GLY A 9 4.93 21.00 -10.84
CA GLY A 9 4.37 19.85 -10.12
C GLY A 9 5.27 18.60 -10.11
N VAL A 10 6.46 18.66 -10.66
CA VAL A 10 7.39 17.52 -10.75
C VAL A 10 8.59 17.74 -9.83
N ALA A 11 8.92 16.74 -9.04
CA ALA A 11 10.17 16.66 -8.29
C ALA A 11 11.05 15.55 -8.84
N ILE A 12 12.34 15.79 -8.93
CA ILE A 12 13.35 14.81 -9.35
C ILE A 12 14.29 14.56 -8.16
N ILE A 13 14.32 13.31 -7.71
CA ILE A 13 15.27 12.90 -6.67
C ILE A 13 16.64 12.74 -7.33
N PRO A 14 17.71 13.39 -6.81
CA PRO A 14 19.04 13.29 -7.38
C PRO A 14 19.58 11.86 -7.39
N GLU A 15 20.30 11.52 -8.45
CA GLU A 15 21.03 10.26 -8.54
C GLU A 15 22.04 10.11 -7.38
N GLY A 16 22.18 8.87 -6.89
CA GLY A 16 23.06 8.56 -5.76
C GLY A 16 22.45 8.78 -4.37
N MET A 17 21.27 9.37 -4.29
CA MET A 17 20.52 9.36 -3.02
C MET A 17 20.02 7.94 -2.73
N THR A 18 20.25 7.47 -1.51
CA THR A 18 19.86 6.11 -1.07
C THR A 18 18.51 6.09 -0.34
N GLU A 19 17.99 7.25 0.04
CA GLU A 19 16.70 7.36 0.71
C GLU A 19 15.97 8.65 0.33
N ILE A 20 14.64 8.61 0.37
CA ILE A 20 13.83 9.84 0.39
C ILE A 20 13.66 10.22 1.86
N PRO A 21 14.22 11.37 2.29
CA PRO A 21 14.37 11.69 3.70
C PRO A 21 13.05 11.90 4.45
N PHE A 22 13.15 11.91 5.78
CA PHE A 22 12.04 12.22 6.68
C PHE A 22 11.34 13.53 6.27
N ARG A 23 10.04 13.43 5.97
CA ARG A 23 9.18 14.56 5.61
C ARG A 23 9.69 15.40 4.45
N ALA A 24 10.43 14.82 3.50
CA ALA A 24 11.04 15.52 2.36
C ALA A 24 10.05 16.38 1.58
N PHE A 25 8.82 15.89 1.40
CA PHE A 25 7.76 16.57 0.64
C PHE A 25 6.49 16.77 1.50
N ILE A 26 6.67 16.99 2.81
CA ILE A 26 5.50 17.16 3.70
C ILE A 26 4.61 18.33 3.24
N ASN A 27 3.31 18.05 3.04
CA ASN A 27 2.29 19.01 2.61
C ASN A 27 2.65 19.78 1.32
N CYS A 28 3.37 19.14 0.40
CA CYS A 28 3.61 19.70 -0.92
C CYS A 28 2.36 19.49 -1.78
N GLU A 29 1.42 20.42 -1.66
CA GLU A 29 0.14 20.35 -2.35
C GLU A 29 0.26 20.50 -3.88
N ASP A 30 1.31 21.14 -4.36
CA ASP A 30 1.60 21.31 -5.80
C ASP A 30 2.29 20.10 -6.43
N LEU A 31 2.73 19.13 -5.64
CA LEU A 31 3.45 17.95 -6.13
C LEU A 31 2.49 16.96 -6.79
N THR A 32 2.64 16.72 -8.09
CA THR A 32 1.82 15.79 -8.86
C THR A 32 2.55 14.52 -9.24
N THR A 33 3.87 14.61 -9.41
CA THR A 33 4.72 13.51 -9.89
C THR A 33 6.10 13.56 -9.22
N VAL A 34 6.66 12.39 -8.93
CA VAL A 34 8.04 12.27 -8.42
C VAL A 34 8.80 11.25 -9.26
N ILE A 35 9.99 11.62 -9.68
CA ILE A 35 10.94 10.72 -10.36
C ILE A 35 11.95 10.26 -9.32
N ILE A 36 11.94 8.95 -9.04
CA ILE A 36 12.78 8.31 -8.03
C ILE A 36 13.82 7.44 -8.75
N PRO A 37 15.12 7.68 -8.54
CA PRO A 37 16.18 6.86 -9.16
C PRO A 37 16.32 5.49 -8.48
N ASP A 38 16.93 4.54 -9.20
CA ASP A 38 17.19 3.18 -8.69
C ASP A 38 18.21 3.12 -7.54
N SER A 39 18.88 4.23 -7.23
CA SER A 39 19.74 4.33 -6.05
C SER A 39 18.97 4.36 -4.73
N VAL A 40 17.66 4.71 -4.76
CA VAL A 40 16.84 4.83 -3.55
C VAL A 40 16.40 3.45 -3.05
N THR A 41 16.72 3.16 -1.80
CA THR A 41 16.38 1.87 -1.14
C THR A 41 15.33 2.02 -0.04
N CYS A 42 15.06 3.25 0.41
CA CYS A 42 14.12 3.52 1.49
C CYS A 42 13.30 4.79 1.24
N ILE A 43 12.00 4.71 1.47
CA ILE A 43 11.11 5.87 1.60
C ILE A 43 10.86 6.09 3.08
N VAL A 44 11.48 7.14 3.65
CA VAL A 44 11.47 7.37 5.10
C VAL A 44 10.12 7.92 5.59
N ASN A 45 9.91 7.92 6.91
CA ASN A 45 8.66 8.31 7.53
C ASN A 45 8.16 9.68 7.05
N GLY A 46 6.89 9.73 6.64
CA GLY A 46 6.22 10.94 6.21
C GLY A 46 6.78 11.60 4.96
N ALA A 47 7.61 10.91 4.17
CA ALA A 47 8.30 11.48 3.01
C ALA A 47 7.38 12.27 2.09
N PHE A 48 6.17 11.76 1.83
CA PHE A 48 5.13 12.38 1.00
C PHE A 48 3.84 12.67 1.78
N TYR A 49 3.95 12.83 3.11
CA TYR A 49 2.76 13.11 3.92
C TYR A 49 2.05 14.38 3.44
N GLY A 50 0.75 14.28 3.15
CA GLY A 50 -0.06 15.42 2.76
C GLY A 50 0.18 15.96 1.34
N CYS A 51 0.85 15.19 0.46
CA CYS A 51 0.96 15.53 -0.96
C CYS A 51 -0.40 15.31 -1.64
N SER A 52 -1.33 16.21 -1.40
CA SER A 52 -2.74 16.04 -1.78
C SER A 52 -2.98 15.98 -3.30
N SER A 53 -2.08 16.54 -4.10
CA SER A 53 -2.16 16.52 -5.56
C SER A 53 -1.37 15.38 -6.22
N LEU A 54 -0.62 14.58 -5.45
CA LEU A 54 0.13 13.45 -6.00
C LEU A 54 -0.83 12.40 -6.56
N THR A 55 -0.82 12.21 -7.87
CA THR A 55 -1.75 11.30 -8.57
C THR A 55 -1.15 9.95 -8.87
N GLU A 56 0.15 9.91 -9.10
CA GLU A 56 0.87 8.71 -9.46
C GLU A 56 2.32 8.78 -8.95
N ILE A 57 2.84 7.64 -8.55
CA ILE A 57 4.25 7.47 -8.18
C ILE A 57 4.72 6.08 -8.57
N VAL A 58 5.90 6.01 -9.19
CA VAL A 58 6.58 4.75 -9.48
C VAL A 58 7.64 4.53 -8.42
N ILE A 59 7.49 3.45 -7.65
CA ILE A 59 8.48 3.03 -6.66
C ILE A 59 9.46 2.08 -7.35
N PRO A 60 10.77 2.42 -7.40
CA PRO A 60 11.75 1.55 -8.05
C PRO A 60 11.96 0.23 -7.30
N SER A 61 12.43 -0.78 -8.03
CA SER A 61 12.65 -2.14 -7.48
C SER A 61 13.81 -2.23 -6.48
N SER A 62 14.55 -1.17 -6.29
CA SER A 62 15.58 -1.00 -5.25
C SER A 62 14.99 -0.74 -3.86
N VAL A 63 13.75 -0.22 -3.78
CA VAL A 63 13.13 0.14 -2.49
C VAL A 63 12.75 -1.10 -1.71
N THR A 64 13.22 -1.18 -0.47
CA THR A 64 12.97 -2.30 0.45
C THR A 64 12.02 -1.97 1.59
N SER A 65 11.80 -0.67 1.87
CA SER A 65 10.92 -0.25 2.96
C SER A 65 10.16 1.03 2.67
N ILE A 66 8.90 1.06 3.13
CA ILE A 66 8.01 2.24 3.11
C ILE A 66 7.72 2.62 4.55
N GLY A 67 8.17 3.79 4.96
CA GLY A 67 8.11 4.28 6.34
C GLY A 67 6.70 4.66 6.82
N ALA A 68 6.60 4.94 8.12
CA ALA A 68 5.35 5.34 8.74
C ALA A 68 4.81 6.64 8.12
N GLY A 69 3.51 6.65 7.75
CA GLY A 69 2.85 7.80 7.15
C GLY A 69 3.43 8.28 5.83
N ALA A 70 4.26 7.47 5.15
CA ALA A 70 5.03 7.90 3.98
C ALA A 70 4.15 8.53 2.89
N PHE A 71 2.96 8.00 2.66
CA PHE A 71 1.97 8.50 1.70
C PHE A 71 0.66 8.90 2.37
N SER A 72 0.64 9.05 3.69
CA SER A 72 -0.58 9.42 4.39
C SER A 72 -1.10 10.76 3.89
N HIS A 73 -2.42 10.87 3.71
CA HIS A 73 -3.11 12.05 3.15
C HIS A 73 -2.73 12.41 1.69
N CYS A 74 -2.16 11.49 0.91
CA CYS A 74 -2.05 11.64 -0.55
C CYS A 74 -3.43 11.41 -1.18
N SER A 75 -4.33 12.37 -1.01
CA SER A 75 -5.76 12.20 -1.31
C SER A 75 -6.08 12.00 -2.79
N SER A 76 -5.21 12.45 -3.69
CA SER A 76 -5.36 12.28 -5.14
C SER A 76 -4.66 11.03 -5.69
N LEU A 77 -3.90 10.28 -4.86
CA LEU A 77 -3.18 9.10 -5.29
C LEU A 77 -4.17 7.99 -5.69
N LYS A 78 -4.20 7.65 -6.96
CA LYS A 78 -5.17 6.69 -7.54
C LYS A 78 -4.65 5.27 -7.59
N ASN A 79 -3.40 5.13 -7.99
CA ASN A 79 -2.73 3.84 -8.14
C ASN A 79 -1.31 3.91 -7.61
N ILE A 80 -0.87 2.84 -7.00
CA ILE A 80 0.51 2.65 -6.59
C ILE A 80 0.89 1.19 -6.80
N VAL A 81 2.05 0.96 -7.39
CA VAL A 81 2.64 -0.38 -7.52
C VAL A 81 3.75 -0.49 -6.49
N ILE A 82 3.58 -1.41 -5.54
CA ILE A 82 4.61 -1.73 -4.56
C ILE A 82 5.47 -2.84 -5.15
N PRO A 83 6.80 -2.64 -5.31
CA PRO A 83 7.66 -3.66 -5.88
C PRO A 83 7.88 -4.84 -4.91
N ASN A 84 8.24 -6.02 -5.46
CA ASN A 84 8.48 -7.24 -4.66
C ASN A 84 9.66 -7.13 -3.68
N SER A 85 10.52 -6.14 -3.86
CA SER A 85 11.65 -5.83 -2.97
C SER A 85 11.21 -5.26 -1.62
N VAL A 86 10.01 -4.66 -1.55
CA VAL A 86 9.50 -4.08 -0.31
C VAL A 86 9.16 -5.18 0.68
N THR A 87 9.77 -5.11 1.86
CA THR A 87 9.55 -6.06 2.96
C THR A 87 8.69 -5.47 4.07
N THR A 88 8.69 -4.15 4.23
CA THR A 88 7.98 -3.46 5.31
C THR A 88 7.13 -2.32 4.82
N ILE A 89 5.90 -2.23 5.32
CA ILE A 89 4.98 -1.10 5.14
C ILE A 89 4.67 -0.56 6.54
N GLY A 90 5.02 0.69 6.80
CA GLY A 90 4.95 1.30 8.13
C GLY A 90 3.54 1.65 8.60
N TYR A 91 3.45 2.10 9.85
CA TYR A 91 2.23 2.66 10.46
C TYR A 91 1.61 3.72 9.57
N ASN A 92 0.29 3.60 9.31
CA ASN A 92 -0.50 4.60 8.55
C ASN A 92 0.11 5.00 7.19
N ALA A 93 0.92 4.12 6.58
CA ALA A 93 1.72 4.46 5.39
C ALA A 93 0.88 4.99 4.22
N PHE A 94 -0.32 4.45 4.03
CA PHE A 94 -1.30 4.86 3.01
C PHE A 94 -2.61 5.34 3.65
N GLY A 95 -2.56 5.79 4.90
CA GLY A 95 -3.73 6.30 5.60
C GLY A 95 -4.30 7.53 4.88
N PHE A 96 -5.62 7.62 4.80
CA PHE A 96 -6.32 8.75 4.16
C PHE A 96 -5.99 9.00 2.68
N CYS A 97 -5.48 8.00 1.95
CA CYS A 97 -5.35 8.03 0.49
C CYS A 97 -6.72 7.84 -0.15
N THR A 98 -7.55 8.89 -0.13
CA THR A 98 -8.98 8.80 -0.43
C THR A 98 -9.32 8.48 -1.89
N SER A 99 -8.39 8.64 -2.81
CA SER A 99 -8.54 8.26 -4.21
C SER A 99 -7.90 6.93 -4.58
N LEU A 100 -7.19 6.27 -3.64
CA LEU A 100 -6.49 5.02 -3.91
C LEU A 100 -7.50 3.90 -4.17
N THR A 101 -7.55 3.43 -5.41
CA THR A 101 -8.56 2.46 -5.87
C THR A 101 -8.08 1.03 -5.79
N ASN A 102 -6.81 0.83 -6.10
CA ASN A 102 -6.21 -0.49 -6.12
C ASN A 102 -4.81 -0.40 -5.53
N ILE A 103 -4.53 -1.31 -4.64
CA ILE A 103 -3.17 -1.53 -4.15
C ILE A 103 -2.89 -3.04 -4.15
N VAL A 104 -1.74 -3.40 -4.71
CA VAL A 104 -1.26 -4.78 -4.69
C VAL A 104 -0.13 -4.85 -3.68
N ILE A 105 -0.27 -5.71 -2.69
CA ILE A 105 0.79 -5.99 -1.72
C ILE A 105 1.53 -7.24 -2.20
N PRO A 106 2.80 -7.10 -2.60
CA PRO A 106 3.56 -8.19 -3.17
C PRO A 106 4.00 -9.20 -2.10
N ASN A 107 4.42 -10.40 -2.56
CA ASN A 107 4.91 -11.48 -1.69
C ASN A 107 6.21 -11.15 -0.94
N GLY A 108 6.91 -10.08 -1.29
CA GLY A 108 8.08 -9.62 -0.54
C GLY A 108 7.72 -9.05 0.83
N VAL A 109 6.49 -8.54 1.00
CA VAL A 109 6.07 -7.89 2.24
C VAL A 109 5.91 -8.91 3.36
N THR A 110 6.64 -8.69 4.45
CA THR A 110 6.64 -9.52 5.67
C THR A 110 6.01 -8.82 6.86
N SER A 111 5.94 -7.47 6.81
CA SER A 111 5.39 -6.66 7.91
C SER A 111 4.52 -5.52 7.39
N ILE A 112 3.34 -5.36 7.98
CA ILE A 112 2.42 -4.26 7.73
C ILE A 112 2.07 -3.62 9.07
N GLY A 113 2.39 -2.35 9.20
CA GLY A 113 2.16 -1.57 10.42
C GLY A 113 0.68 -1.28 10.69
N ASP A 114 0.40 -0.86 11.92
CA ASP A 114 -0.93 -0.46 12.35
C ASP A 114 -1.52 0.59 11.40
N ARG A 115 -2.80 0.46 11.08
CA ARG A 115 -3.57 1.41 10.27
C ARG A 115 -2.97 1.71 8.89
N ALA A 116 -2.11 0.84 8.36
CA ALA A 116 -1.39 1.10 7.12
C ALA A 116 -2.30 1.56 5.97
N PHE A 117 -3.53 1.09 5.93
CA PHE A 117 -4.54 1.42 4.92
C PHE A 117 -5.82 2.02 5.53
N CYS A 118 -5.72 2.58 6.75
CA CYS A 118 -6.86 3.16 7.46
C CYS A 118 -7.51 4.29 6.66
N CYS A 119 -8.85 4.33 6.71
CA CYS A 119 -9.64 5.43 6.15
C CYS A 119 -9.40 5.71 4.66
N ALA A 120 -8.91 4.70 3.91
CA ALA A 120 -9.07 4.72 2.47
C ALA A 120 -10.55 4.53 2.16
N PRO A 121 -11.32 5.57 1.79
CA PRO A 121 -12.73 5.40 1.52
C PRO A 121 -12.89 4.50 0.32
N GLY A 122 -13.40 3.34 0.60
CA GLY A 122 -14.12 2.48 -0.29
C GLY A 122 -13.51 2.13 -1.62
N ARG A 123 -12.40 1.37 -1.64
CA ARG A 123 -11.92 0.77 -2.90
C ARG A 123 -11.12 -0.50 -2.63
N THR A 124 -11.08 -1.38 -3.61
CA THR A 124 -10.56 -2.74 -3.50
C THR A 124 -9.06 -2.76 -3.19
N LEU A 125 -8.69 -3.19 -1.98
CA LEU A 125 -7.31 -3.56 -1.67
C LEU A 125 -7.10 -4.98 -2.22
N VAL A 126 -6.32 -5.12 -3.28
CA VAL A 126 -5.96 -6.43 -3.80
C VAL A 126 -4.56 -6.77 -3.29
N ILE A 127 -4.52 -7.61 -2.27
CA ILE A 127 -3.28 -8.23 -1.82
C ILE A 127 -3.14 -9.51 -2.64
N ARG A 128 -2.22 -9.48 -3.58
CA ARG A 128 -2.03 -10.62 -4.49
C ARG A 128 -0.81 -11.45 -4.09
N ASN A 129 -1.09 -12.69 -3.72
CA ASN A 129 -0.21 -13.79 -4.06
C ASN A 129 -0.70 -14.29 -5.44
N ILE A 130 -0.09 -13.83 -6.55
CA ILE A 130 -0.54 -14.30 -7.87
C ILE A 130 0.57 -14.94 -8.64
N ARG A 131 0.43 -16.25 -8.79
CA ARG A 131 0.84 -16.92 -10.02
C ARG A 131 -0.35 -17.38 -10.88
N LYS A 132 -1.60 -17.19 -10.46
CA LYS A 132 -2.72 -17.59 -11.34
C LYS A 132 -4.03 -16.90 -10.98
N LEU A 133 -4.29 -15.78 -11.63
CA LEU A 133 -5.60 -15.31 -12.06
C LEU A 133 -5.37 -14.23 -13.13
N VAL A 134 -4.57 -14.60 -14.15
CA VAL A 134 -4.64 -13.95 -15.46
C VAL A 134 -5.33 -14.96 -16.36
N THR A 135 -6.64 -15.04 -16.28
CA THR A 135 -7.45 -15.31 -17.44
C THR A 135 -8.10 -14.00 -17.81
N GLU A 136 -7.46 -13.36 -18.78
CA GLU A 136 -8.01 -12.61 -19.89
C GLU A 136 -9.24 -11.71 -19.62
N ASN A 137 -9.00 -10.42 -19.95
CA ASN A 137 -10.00 -9.49 -20.46
C ASN A 137 -11.24 -9.26 -19.57
N GLU A 138 -11.12 -8.28 -18.68
CA GLU A 138 -12.12 -7.21 -18.58
C GLU A 138 -11.53 -6.04 -17.79
N PRO A 139 -11.51 -4.82 -18.31
CA PRO A 139 -11.42 -3.64 -17.47
C PRO A 139 -12.77 -3.50 -16.78
N THR A 140 -12.95 -4.12 -15.62
CA THR A 140 -14.12 -3.87 -14.81
C THR A 140 -14.04 -2.43 -14.30
N THR A 141 -14.64 -1.54 -15.07
CA THR A 141 -15.10 -0.24 -14.60
C THR A 141 -16.10 -0.46 -13.48
N VAL A 142 -15.63 -0.61 -12.27
CA VAL A 142 -16.52 -0.58 -11.10
C VAL A 142 -16.86 0.88 -10.83
N LYS A 143 -18.00 1.30 -11.39
CA LYS A 143 -18.65 2.53 -11.02
C LYS A 143 -19.11 2.41 -9.56
N ASN A 144 -18.63 3.34 -8.69
CA ASN A 144 -19.17 3.62 -7.37
C ASN A 144 -19.20 2.45 -6.37
N ALA A 145 -18.06 1.87 -6.05
CA ALA A 145 -17.97 1.00 -4.89
C ALA A 145 -17.21 1.70 -3.76
N SER A 146 -17.93 2.22 -2.81
CA SER A 146 -17.40 2.80 -1.57
C SER A 146 -16.93 1.71 -0.60
N SER A 147 -16.19 0.64 -1.03
CA SER A 147 -15.78 -0.37 -0.05
C SER A 147 -14.85 -1.44 -0.59
N LEU A 148 -13.83 -1.72 0.19
CA LEU A 148 -13.08 -2.96 0.13
C LEU A 148 -14.04 -4.11 0.45
N THR A 149 -14.28 -4.98 -0.51
CA THR A 149 -15.17 -6.14 -0.32
C THR A 149 -14.39 -7.42 -0.06
N SER A 150 -13.19 -7.52 -0.59
CA SER A 150 -12.34 -8.68 -0.38
C SER A 150 -10.87 -8.34 -0.32
N VAL A 151 -10.11 -9.15 0.40
CA VAL A 151 -8.67 -9.05 0.51
C VAL A 151 -8.05 -10.44 0.51
N THR A 152 -6.92 -10.60 -0.17
CA THR A 152 -6.10 -11.81 -0.10
C THR A 152 -4.80 -11.48 0.61
N LEU A 153 -4.49 -12.18 1.70
CA LEU A 153 -3.29 -11.96 2.49
C LEU A 153 -2.20 -12.97 2.11
N PRO A 154 -0.93 -12.54 2.03
CA PRO A 154 0.16 -13.37 1.53
C PRO A 154 0.68 -14.36 2.58
N GLU A 155 1.32 -15.43 2.14
CA GLU A 155 2.00 -16.40 2.99
C GLU A 155 3.25 -15.81 3.69
N SER A 156 3.88 -14.83 3.06
CA SER A 156 5.13 -14.21 3.55
C SER A 156 4.94 -13.35 4.80
N LEU A 157 3.70 -12.95 5.14
CA LEU A 157 3.48 -12.02 6.25
C LEU A 157 3.83 -12.66 7.59
N THR A 158 4.67 -12.00 8.36
CA THR A 158 5.08 -12.38 9.72
C THR A 158 4.59 -11.41 10.77
N GLU A 159 4.28 -10.18 10.36
CA GLU A 159 3.79 -9.12 11.23
C GLU A 159 2.61 -8.40 10.59
N LEU A 160 1.52 -8.29 11.31
CA LEU A 160 0.33 -7.56 10.91
C LEU A 160 -0.07 -6.60 12.02
N GLY A 161 -0.05 -5.31 11.71
CA GLY A 161 -0.40 -4.26 12.66
C GLY A 161 -1.87 -4.27 13.05
N LYS A 162 -2.19 -3.52 14.10
CA LYS A 162 -3.57 -3.34 14.56
C LYS A 162 -4.33 -2.43 13.59
N ASP A 163 -5.63 -2.64 13.53
CA ASP A 163 -6.55 -1.77 12.78
C ASP A 163 -6.20 -1.60 11.30
N VAL A 164 -5.47 -2.55 10.70
CA VAL A 164 -5.03 -2.46 9.29
C VAL A 164 -6.21 -2.19 8.36
N PHE A 165 -7.38 -2.77 8.65
CA PHE A 165 -8.61 -2.62 7.89
C PHE A 165 -9.65 -1.75 8.59
N LEU A 166 -9.24 -0.85 9.51
CA LEU A 166 -10.15 0.05 10.20
C LEU A 166 -10.89 0.95 9.19
N GLY A 167 -12.22 0.96 9.26
CA GLY A 167 -13.07 1.72 8.34
C GLY A 167 -13.41 1.00 7.03
N CYS A 168 -12.97 -0.25 6.85
CA CYS A 168 -13.37 -1.09 5.72
C CYS A 168 -14.74 -1.73 5.99
N GLU A 169 -15.80 -0.92 6.09
CA GLU A 169 -17.15 -1.35 6.54
C GLU A 169 -17.80 -2.42 5.66
N LYS A 170 -17.44 -2.47 4.37
CA LYS A 170 -17.99 -3.42 3.41
C LYS A 170 -17.07 -4.61 3.11
N LEU A 171 -16.04 -4.84 3.92
CA LEU A 171 -15.19 -6.00 3.78
C LEU A 171 -15.99 -7.26 4.10
N GLU A 172 -16.19 -8.11 3.09
CA GLU A 172 -16.99 -9.33 3.16
C GLU A 172 -16.10 -10.58 3.28
N THR A 173 -14.93 -10.56 2.63
CA THR A 173 -14.08 -11.74 2.55
C THR A 173 -12.60 -11.41 2.72
N ILE A 174 -11.92 -12.20 3.55
CA ILE A 174 -10.47 -12.16 3.74
C ILE A 174 -9.92 -13.53 3.37
N TYR A 175 -9.28 -13.64 2.21
CA TYR A 175 -8.63 -14.87 1.79
C TYR A 175 -7.27 -14.99 2.47
N VAL A 176 -7.04 -16.11 3.15
CA VAL A 176 -5.78 -16.40 3.84
C VAL A 176 -5.24 -17.78 3.42
N PRO A 177 -3.93 -17.95 3.27
CA PRO A 177 -3.35 -19.27 3.09
C PRO A 177 -3.65 -20.18 4.29
N THR A 178 -4.03 -21.45 4.05
CA THR A 178 -4.28 -22.44 5.13
C THR A 178 -3.10 -22.54 6.07
N THR A 179 -1.87 -22.47 5.55
CA THR A 179 -0.62 -22.50 6.33
C THR A 179 -0.51 -21.33 7.32
N LYS A 180 -1.24 -20.24 7.11
CA LYS A 180 -1.21 -19.00 7.91
C LYS A 180 -2.53 -18.67 8.58
N ALA A 181 -3.56 -19.49 8.46
CA ALA A 181 -4.90 -19.19 8.96
C ALA A 181 -4.91 -18.82 10.46
N ASN A 182 -4.18 -19.57 11.30
CA ASN A 182 -4.07 -19.29 12.73
C ASN A 182 -3.38 -17.95 13.00
N PHE A 183 -2.28 -17.65 12.29
CA PHE A 183 -1.61 -16.36 12.40
C PHE A 183 -2.57 -15.21 12.12
N TYR A 184 -3.38 -15.29 11.06
CA TYR A 184 -4.31 -14.23 10.73
C TYR A 184 -5.47 -14.12 11.74
N ARG A 185 -5.97 -15.23 12.28
CA ARG A 185 -6.97 -15.19 13.35
C ARG A 185 -6.47 -14.58 14.65
N GLU A 186 -5.18 -14.75 14.98
CA GLU A 186 -4.56 -14.15 16.16
C GLU A 186 -4.33 -12.64 16.01
N HIS A 187 -4.15 -12.14 14.78
CA HIS A 187 -3.76 -10.75 14.52
C HIS A 187 -4.91 -9.88 13.96
N LEU A 188 -5.98 -10.49 13.47
CA LEU A 188 -7.16 -9.77 13.00
C LEU A 188 -8.20 -9.66 14.14
N PRO A 189 -8.96 -8.54 14.21
CA PRO A 189 -10.08 -8.42 15.15
C PRO A 189 -11.08 -9.59 15.02
N GLU A 190 -11.63 -10.04 16.13
CA GLU A 190 -12.65 -11.12 16.14
C GLU A 190 -13.84 -10.83 15.23
N THR A 191 -14.20 -9.56 15.07
CA THR A 191 -15.27 -9.09 14.17
C THR A 191 -15.03 -9.38 12.69
N LEU A 192 -13.82 -9.80 12.32
CA LEU A 192 -13.45 -10.18 10.97
C LEU A 192 -13.22 -11.68 10.77
N HIS A 193 -13.33 -12.47 11.84
CA HIS A 193 -13.01 -13.91 11.77
C HIS A 193 -14.03 -14.69 10.93
N ASP A 194 -15.29 -14.28 10.92
CA ASP A 194 -16.35 -14.86 10.10
C ASP A 194 -16.18 -14.61 8.60
N LYS A 195 -15.31 -13.64 8.25
CA LYS A 195 -15.00 -13.26 6.88
C LYS A 195 -13.76 -13.97 6.32
N ILE A 196 -13.03 -14.73 7.16
CA ILE A 196 -11.83 -15.45 6.76
C ILE A 196 -12.20 -16.68 5.94
N VAL A 197 -11.66 -16.75 4.73
CA VAL A 197 -11.75 -17.90 3.84
C VAL A 197 -10.35 -18.43 3.57
N GLU A 198 -10.12 -19.67 3.91
CA GLU A 198 -8.84 -20.34 3.72
C GLU A 198 -8.68 -20.84 2.28
N PHE A 199 -7.49 -20.70 1.73
CA PHE A 199 -7.15 -21.30 0.43
C PHE A 199 -5.82 -22.04 0.51
N GLU A 200 -5.69 -23.11 -0.28
CA GLU A 200 -4.44 -23.84 -0.41
C GLU A 200 -3.48 -23.03 -1.30
N PRO A 201 -2.29 -22.61 -0.79
CA PRO A 201 -1.27 -22.02 -1.64
C PRO A 201 -0.79 -23.07 -2.65
N GLU A 202 -0.72 -22.70 -3.92
CA GLU A 202 -0.18 -23.63 -4.93
C GLU A 202 1.26 -24.04 -4.54
N GLN A 203 1.49 -25.33 -4.41
CA GLN A 203 2.84 -25.88 -4.17
C GLN A 203 3.76 -25.50 -5.35
N LYS A 204 4.97 -25.04 -5.01
CA LYS A 204 6.02 -24.67 -5.98
C LYS A 204 6.59 -25.91 -6.64
#